data_54694855564f1b2ef9c92601abcaaa24
#
_entry.id   54694855564f1b2ef9c92601abcaaa24
#
_cell.length_a   1.000
_cell.length_b   1.000
_cell.length_c   1.000
_cell.angle_alpha   90.00
_cell.angle_beta   90.00
_cell.angle_gamma   90.00
#
_symmetry.space_group_name_H-M   'P 1'
#
loop_
_entity.id
_entity.type
_entity.pdbx_description
1 polymer ?
#
loop_
_entity_poly.entity_id
_entity_poly.type
_entity_poly.pdbx_seq_one_letter_code
_entity_poly.pdbx_strand_id
1 'polypeptide(L)'
;MEKDQQQNQNSLFIFRRRMGFSQKHVARLLGFPDTSMLSRYERGQSMPPLRMALSLGIILRVPVEFLFPDLYDGLRNRIRAEEERMAQPIQQTLFSHRN
;
A
#
# COMPACT_ATOMS: atom_id res chain seq x y z
N MET A 1 17.23 -0.40 14.27
CA MET A 1 17.81 -0.57 13.19
C MET A 1 17.07 -1.13 12.09
N GLU A 2 17.36 -2.28 11.73
CA GLU A 2 16.69 -2.83 10.61
C GLU A 2 15.26 -3.05 10.83
N LYS A 3 14.86 -3.28 12.05
CA LYS A 3 13.49 -3.53 12.26
C LYS A 3 12.64 -2.38 11.98
N ASP A 4 13.09 -1.19 12.20
CA ASP A 4 12.31 -0.02 11.88
C ASP A 4 12.04 0.06 10.43
N GLN A 5 13.01 -0.26 9.62
CA GLN A 5 12.82 -0.20 8.21
C GLN A 5 11.86 -1.26 7.76
N GLN A 6 11.92 -2.41 8.39
CA GLN A 6 11.03 -3.47 8.00
C GLN A 6 9.60 -3.18 8.32
N GLN A 7 9.35 -2.45 9.38
CA GLN A 7 8.00 -2.14 9.74
C GLN A 7 7.30 -1.33 8.70
N ASN A 8 8.05 -0.50 7.99
CA ASN A 8 7.48 0.39 7.01
C ASN A 8 7.83 -0.01 5.61
N GLN A 9 8.25 -1.26 5.43
CA GLN A 9 8.64 -1.67 4.11
C GLN A 9 7.50 -1.69 3.15
N ASN A 10 7.81 -1.39 1.93
CA ASN A 10 6.89 -1.53 0.83
C ASN A 10 7.70 -2.10 -0.33
N SER A 11 7.06 -2.27 -1.46
CA SER A 11 7.70 -2.92 -2.60
C SER A 11 8.19 -1.94 -3.65
N LEU A 12 8.19 -0.65 -3.33
CA LEU A 12 8.63 0.34 -4.32
C LEU A 12 10.05 0.10 -4.78
N PHE A 13 10.94 -0.11 -3.82
CA PHE A 13 12.35 -0.31 -4.15
C PHE A 13 12.52 -1.54 -5.05
N ILE A 14 11.86 -2.63 -4.72
CA ILE A 14 12.00 -3.86 -5.47
C ILE A 14 11.49 -3.70 -6.90
N PHE A 15 10.32 -3.13 -7.06
CA PHE A 15 9.77 -2.98 -8.40
C PHE A 15 10.56 -1.96 -9.22
N ARG A 16 11.05 -0.90 -8.56
CA ARG A 16 11.88 0.04 -9.27
C ARG A 16 13.15 -0.64 -9.77
N ARG A 17 13.77 -1.45 -8.90
CA ARG A 17 14.98 -2.16 -9.31
C ARG A 17 14.71 -3.15 -10.43
N ARG A 18 13.58 -3.81 -10.37
CA ARG A 18 13.23 -4.74 -11.43
C ARG A 18 13.06 -4.07 -12.77
N MET A 19 12.55 -2.85 -12.77
CA MET A 19 12.40 -2.10 -14.01
C MET A 19 13.74 -1.54 -14.49
N GLY A 20 14.76 -1.59 -13.66
CA GLY A 20 16.04 -0.99 -14.03
C GLY A 20 16.05 0.53 -13.93
N PHE A 21 15.11 1.10 -13.18
CA PHE A 21 15.02 2.56 -13.07
C PHE A 21 15.82 3.05 -11.88
N SER A 22 16.51 4.17 -12.07
CA SER A 22 17.17 4.83 -10.95
C SER A 22 16.14 5.64 -10.17
N GLN A 23 16.48 6.00 -8.95
CA GLN A 23 15.62 6.90 -8.19
C GLN A 23 15.45 8.23 -8.91
N LYS A 24 16.52 8.71 -9.52
CA LYS A 24 16.48 9.97 -10.24
C LYS A 24 15.48 9.91 -11.37
N HIS A 25 15.49 8.82 -12.11
CA HIS A 25 14.57 8.66 -13.23
C HIS A 25 13.12 8.69 -12.77
N VAL A 26 12.80 7.92 -11.73
CA VAL A 26 11.43 7.85 -11.24
C VAL A 26 11.01 9.20 -10.63
N ALA A 27 11.92 9.82 -9.87
CA ALA A 27 11.61 11.12 -9.26
C ALA A 27 11.26 12.14 -10.33
N ARG A 28 11.98 12.12 -11.44
CA ARG A 28 11.67 13.04 -12.52
C ARG A 28 10.32 12.76 -13.13
N LEU A 29 9.98 11.50 -13.30
CA LEU A 29 8.67 11.17 -13.85
C LEU A 29 7.55 11.59 -12.92
N LEU A 30 7.83 11.63 -11.61
CA LEU A 30 6.84 12.10 -10.64
C LEU A 30 6.79 13.62 -10.54
N GLY A 31 7.74 14.30 -11.16
CA GLY A 31 7.78 15.75 -11.10
C GLY A 31 8.52 16.30 -9.91
N PHE A 32 9.32 15.48 -9.25
CA PHE A 32 10.08 15.93 -8.09
C PHE A 32 11.39 16.58 -8.50
N PRO A 33 11.84 17.59 -7.77
CA PRO A 33 13.11 18.25 -8.11
C PRO A 33 14.33 17.39 -7.82
N ASP A 34 14.22 16.44 -6.89
CA ASP A 34 15.33 15.56 -6.58
C ASP A 34 14.77 14.25 -6.04
N THR A 35 15.63 13.38 -5.52
CA THR A 35 15.21 12.05 -5.10
C THR A 35 14.80 11.97 -3.63
N SER A 36 14.79 13.08 -2.92
CA SER A 36 14.55 13.04 -1.48
C SER A 36 13.21 12.42 -1.11
N MET A 37 12.16 12.89 -1.76
CA MET A 37 10.84 12.41 -1.41
C MET A 37 10.64 10.96 -1.82
N LEU A 38 11.12 10.59 -3.00
CA LEU A 38 11.01 9.20 -3.42
C LEU A 38 11.75 8.28 -2.46
N SER A 39 12.92 8.70 -2.03
CA SER A 39 13.69 7.93 -1.07
C SER A 39 12.91 7.71 0.22
N ARG A 40 12.22 8.75 0.68
CA ARG A 40 11.41 8.63 1.89
C ARG A 40 10.24 7.67 1.66
N TYR A 41 9.64 7.70 0.49
CA TYR A 41 8.59 6.75 0.16
C TYR A 41 9.13 5.32 0.20
N GLU A 42 10.27 5.09 -0.40
CA GLU A 42 10.82 3.74 -0.49
C GLU A 42 11.19 3.20 0.88
N ARG A 43 11.58 4.07 1.80
CA ARG A 43 11.92 3.64 3.14
C ARG A 43 10.73 3.60 4.09
N GLY A 44 9.56 3.93 3.60
CA GLY A 44 8.38 3.90 4.44
C GLY A 44 8.30 5.05 5.42
N GLN A 45 9.11 6.08 5.22
CA GLN A 45 9.10 7.24 6.11
C GLN A 45 8.00 8.22 5.79
N SER A 46 7.48 8.16 4.58
CA SER A 46 6.35 8.97 4.17
C SER A 46 5.47 8.14 3.27
N MET A 47 4.17 8.30 3.42
CA MET A 47 3.23 7.60 2.57
C MET A 47 2.87 8.51 1.41
N PRO A 48 3.01 8.06 0.17
CA PRO A 48 2.64 8.91 -0.95
C PRO A 48 1.15 9.17 -0.95
N PRO A 49 0.74 10.40 -1.28
CA PRO A 49 -0.67 10.67 -1.49
C PRO A 49 -1.19 9.85 -2.66
N LEU A 50 -2.50 9.72 -2.74
CA LEU A 50 -3.11 8.86 -3.74
C LEU A 50 -2.60 9.15 -5.15
N ARG A 51 -2.52 10.43 -5.52
CA ARG A 51 -2.04 10.77 -6.85
C ARG A 51 -0.65 10.23 -7.12
N MET A 52 0.24 10.35 -6.14
CA MET A 52 1.60 9.84 -6.30
C MET A 52 1.63 8.32 -6.30
N ALA A 53 0.80 7.70 -5.47
CA ALA A 53 0.75 6.25 -5.44
C ALA A 53 0.28 5.69 -6.78
N LEU A 54 -0.73 6.30 -7.37
CA LEU A 54 -1.21 5.86 -8.67
C LEU A 54 -0.15 6.09 -9.74
N SER A 55 0.54 7.23 -9.67
CA SER A 55 1.61 7.51 -10.60
C SER A 55 2.70 6.46 -10.51
N LEU A 56 3.05 6.06 -9.30
CA LEU A 56 4.06 5.03 -9.12
C LEU A 56 3.61 3.70 -9.72
N GLY A 57 2.34 3.36 -9.57
CA GLY A 57 1.83 2.14 -10.20
C GLY A 57 1.97 2.19 -11.71
N ILE A 58 1.68 3.34 -12.29
CA ILE A 58 1.80 3.51 -13.73
C ILE A 58 3.25 3.39 -14.16
N ILE A 59 4.14 4.07 -13.46
CA ILE A 59 5.55 4.07 -13.80
C ILE A 59 6.14 2.67 -13.68
N LEU A 60 5.80 1.99 -12.62
CA LEU A 60 6.39 0.68 -12.33
C LEU A 60 5.59 -0.47 -12.94
N ARG A 61 4.48 -0.17 -13.54
CA ARG A 61 3.65 -1.12 -14.27
C ARG A 61 3.13 -2.25 -13.42
N VAL A 62 2.68 -1.90 -12.22
CA VAL A 62 2.05 -2.87 -11.33
C VAL A 62 0.84 -2.22 -10.69
N PRO A 63 -0.15 -3.01 -10.30
CA PRO A 63 -1.27 -2.47 -9.53
C PRO A 63 -0.76 -1.86 -8.24
N VAL A 64 -1.37 -0.75 -7.83
CA VAL A 64 -0.86 0.02 -6.71
C VAL A 64 -0.84 -0.79 -5.42
N GLU A 65 -1.77 -1.71 -5.25
CA GLU A 65 -1.81 -2.49 -4.02
C GLU A 65 -0.59 -3.42 -3.91
N PHE A 66 0.07 -3.72 -5.00
CA PHE A 66 1.29 -4.53 -4.94
C PHE A 66 2.47 -3.72 -4.45
N LEU A 67 2.36 -2.40 -4.53
CA LEU A 67 3.44 -1.54 -4.07
C LEU A 67 3.43 -1.37 -2.57
N PHE A 68 2.28 -1.56 -1.93
CA PHE A 68 2.13 -1.36 -0.49
C PHE A 68 1.41 -2.55 0.11
N PRO A 69 2.02 -3.74 0.02
CA PRO A 69 1.31 -4.95 0.41
C PRO A 69 0.94 -5.00 1.89
N ASP A 70 1.79 -4.51 2.76
CA ASP A 70 1.46 -4.55 4.19
C ASP A 70 0.28 -3.68 4.49
N LEU A 71 0.23 -2.50 3.90
CA LEU A 71 -0.90 -1.62 4.09
C LEU A 71 -2.16 -2.23 3.50
N TYR A 72 -2.05 -2.75 2.29
CA TYR A 72 -3.22 -3.33 1.63
C TYR A 72 -3.75 -4.52 2.43
N ASP A 73 -2.87 -5.42 2.85
CA ASP A 73 -3.29 -6.60 3.60
C ASP A 73 -3.92 -6.20 4.93
N GLY A 74 -3.35 -5.23 5.61
CA GLY A 74 -3.91 -4.77 6.87
C GLY A 74 -5.31 -4.22 6.69
N LEU A 75 -5.50 -3.40 5.65
CA LEU A 75 -6.82 -2.84 5.38
C LEU A 75 -7.82 -3.93 5.01
N ARG A 76 -7.39 -4.83 4.14
CA ARG A 76 -8.27 -5.92 3.72
C ARG A 76 -8.70 -6.77 4.90
N ASN A 77 -7.74 -7.15 5.73
CA ASN A 77 -8.07 -8.00 6.86
C ASN A 77 -9.02 -7.32 7.82
N ARG A 78 -8.81 -6.04 8.07
CA ARG A 78 -9.68 -5.30 8.96
C ARG A 78 -11.09 -5.19 8.40
N ILE A 79 -11.19 -4.90 7.10
CA ILE A 79 -12.50 -4.74 6.48
C ILE A 79 -13.24 -6.07 6.44
N ARG A 80 -12.54 -7.16 6.10
CA ARG A 80 -13.19 -8.46 6.05
C ARG A 80 -13.66 -8.89 7.43
N ALA A 81 -12.86 -8.60 8.45
CA ALA A 81 -13.26 -8.92 9.81
C ALA A 81 -14.51 -8.15 10.21
N GLU A 82 -14.58 -6.90 9.79
CA GLU A 82 -15.75 -6.08 10.10
C GLU A 82 -16.97 -6.57 9.35
N GLU A 83 -16.79 -6.98 8.11
CA GLU A 83 -17.90 -7.54 7.35
C GLU A 83 -18.46 -8.79 8.03
N GLU A 84 -17.56 -9.64 8.51
CA GLU A 84 -18.00 -10.82 9.19
C GLU A 84 -18.72 -10.48 10.49
N ARG A 85 -18.19 -9.54 11.24
CA ARG A 85 -18.81 -9.13 12.47
C ARG A 85 -20.19 -8.55 12.24
N MET A 86 -20.33 -7.76 11.18
CA MET A 86 -21.61 -7.17 10.87
C MET A 86 -22.64 -8.20 10.39
N ALA A 87 -22.17 -9.22 9.73
CA ALA A 87 -23.07 -10.25 9.25
C ALA A 87 -23.62 -11.12 10.38
N GLN A 88 -22.78 -11.43 11.37
CA GLN A 88 -23.19 -12.32 12.42
C GLN A 88 -24.38 -11.86 13.22
N PRO A 89 -24.43 -10.62 13.69
CA PRO A 89 -25.60 -10.19 14.43
C PRO A 89 -26.87 -10.27 13.61
N ILE A 90 -26.79 -10.00 12.33
CA ILE A 90 -27.96 -10.09 11.47
C ILE A 90 -28.42 -11.53 11.36
N GLN A 91 -27.50 -12.43 11.20
CA GLN A 91 -27.85 -13.84 11.10
C GLN A 91 -28.47 -14.34 12.38
N GLN A 92 -27.92 -13.94 13.51
CA GLN A 92 -28.47 -14.35 14.78
C GLN A 92 -29.84 -13.80 14.98
N THR A 93 -30.05 -12.58 14.57
CA THR A 93 -31.35 -11.97 14.69
C THR A 93 -32.39 -12.70 13.86
N LEU A 94 -32.01 -13.06 12.66
CA LEU A 94 -32.91 -13.79 11.81
C LEU A 94 -33.28 -15.12 12.40
N PHE A 95 -32.32 -15.83 12.92
CA PHE A 95 -32.60 -17.10 13.55
C PHE A 95 -33.49 -16.93 14.76
N SER A 96 -33.23 -15.91 15.54
CA SER A 96 -34.04 -15.68 16.69
C SER A 96 -35.47 -15.39 16.31
N HIS A 97 -35.66 -14.65 15.29
CA HIS A 97 -36.99 -14.31 14.86
C HIS A 97 -37.78 -15.50 14.41
N ARG A 98 -37.10 -16.45 13.85
CA ARG A 98 -37.79 -17.61 13.41
C ARG A 98 -38.35 -18.40 14.51
N ASN A 99 -37.74 -18.30 15.62
CA ASN A 99 -38.21 -19.03 16.76
C ASN A 99 -39.34 -18.30 17.41
#